data_da23d7c3e79aac9752fefb22e2799174
#
_entry.id   da23d7c3e79aac9752fefb22e2799174
#
_cell.length_a   1.000
_cell.length_b   1.000
_cell.length_c   1.000
_cell.angle_alpha   90.00
_cell.angle_beta   90.00
_cell.angle_gamma   90.00
#
_symmetry.space_group_name_H-M   'P 1'
#
loop_
_entity.id
_entity.type
_entity.pdbx_description
1 polymer ?
#
loop_
_entity_poly.entity_id
_entity_poly.type
_entity_poly.pdbx_seq_one_letter_code
_entity_poly.pdbx_strand_id
1 'polypeptide(L)'
;MKRNMLAPLIAICVILLGLSVGSFFFTPDRTFSENENRYLQTTPELTADSVLSGRFMTEVENYTSDQILLRDLWTGARSTLQRAEGRQDISGTYLGAEGRYFAKVTDDTFNWSNYEKNLTAVEQFFAANSGKRCTALIAPSPAGVLGEYLPKNAPYYDEGKAFSLLTDKLGGTFADTRTALAEVEDPYYHTDHHWTTAGAQSAYHVWAAATGHAARDYALMQATDSFRGTLYSKVLLPDSAYDAVDYCPDISIVSADCDGTERDSLYDMAALEKKDKYELFLGGTYAKAVLRTGTENGKHLLVVKDSFANCFVPFLTGDYETITMVDLRYCREKIQPLADAADDILVLYEITNFAADSNLFKLNLQ
;
A
#
# COMPACT_ATOMS: atom_id res chain seq x y z
N MET A 1 -10.74 -6.73 51.91
CA MET A 1 -10.83 -7.32 50.56
C MET A 1 -9.69 -6.99 49.60
N LYS A 2 -8.93 -5.90 49.74
CA LYS A 2 -7.86 -5.48 48.79
C LYS A 2 -6.55 -6.28 48.82
N ARG A 3 -6.29 -7.05 49.92
CA ARG A 3 -4.99 -7.72 50.13
C ARG A 3 -4.88 -9.08 49.45
N ASN A 4 -5.99 -9.72 49.08
CA ASN A 4 -6.02 -11.08 48.54
C ASN A 4 -5.93 -11.14 46.99
N MET A 5 -6.06 -10.01 46.28
CA MET A 5 -5.96 -9.99 44.79
C MET A 5 -4.53 -9.75 44.28
N LEU A 6 -3.65 -9.20 45.11
CA LEU A 6 -2.28 -8.88 44.70
C LEU A 6 -1.43 -10.13 44.49
N ALA A 7 -1.58 -11.13 45.36
CA ALA A 7 -0.80 -12.36 45.32
C ALA A 7 -1.05 -13.19 44.02
N PRO A 8 -2.32 -13.47 43.60
CA PRO A 8 -2.54 -14.15 42.33
C PRO A 8 -2.09 -13.32 41.13
N LEU A 9 -2.20 -11.98 41.17
CA LEU A 9 -1.70 -11.13 40.08
C LEU A 9 -0.15 -11.22 39.98
N ILE A 10 0.57 -11.14 41.09
CA ILE A 10 2.02 -11.32 41.11
C ILE A 10 2.40 -12.71 40.62
N ALA A 11 1.70 -13.78 41.07
CA ALA A 11 1.95 -15.14 40.62
C ALA A 11 1.79 -15.29 39.09
N ILE A 12 0.73 -14.71 38.52
CA ILE A 12 0.50 -14.70 37.08
C ILE A 12 1.63 -13.97 36.35
N CYS A 13 2.04 -12.79 36.83
CA CYS A 13 3.13 -12.02 36.23
C CYS A 13 4.48 -12.81 36.28
N VAL A 14 4.77 -13.49 37.40
CA VAL A 14 5.98 -14.30 37.53
C VAL A 14 5.95 -15.52 36.59
N ILE A 15 4.80 -16.18 36.46
CA ILE A 15 4.63 -17.31 35.52
C ILE A 15 4.81 -16.83 34.08
N LEU A 16 4.16 -15.75 33.70
CA LEU A 16 4.26 -15.19 32.36
C LEU A 16 5.68 -14.73 32.02
N LEU A 17 6.37 -14.10 32.98
CA LEU A 17 7.79 -13.72 32.83
C LEU A 17 8.67 -14.95 32.69
N GLY A 18 8.46 -15.97 33.53
CA GLY A 18 9.22 -17.22 33.47
C GLY A 18 9.01 -17.97 32.15
N LEU A 19 7.78 -18.03 31.65
CA LEU A 19 7.47 -18.62 30.35
C LEU A 19 8.09 -17.83 29.21
N SER A 20 8.05 -16.49 29.27
CA SER A 20 8.66 -15.63 28.26
C SER A 20 10.19 -15.79 28.24
N VAL A 21 10.85 -15.75 29.40
CA VAL A 21 12.30 -15.98 29.50
C VAL A 21 12.63 -17.39 29.04
N GLY A 22 11.86 -18.40 29.43
CA GLY A 22 12.04 -19.77 28.98
C GLY A 22 11.96 -19.94 27.48
N SER A 23 11.04 -19.22 26.82
CA SER A 23 10.86 -19.32 25.37
C SER A 23 12.13 -18.90 24.59
N PHE A 24 12.89 -17.92 25.05
CA PHE A 24 14.14 -17.51 24.39
C PHE A 24 15.20 -18.62 24.34
N PHE A 25 15.13 -19.60 25.23
CA PHE A 25 16.08 -20.71 25.28
C PHE A 25 15.60 -21.98 24.61
N PHE A 26 14.30 -22.15 24.43
CA PHE A 26 13.70 -23.41 23.99
C PHE A 26 12.90 -23.34 22.70
N THR A 27 12.64 -22.13 22.14
CA THR A 27 11.95 -21.98 20.86
C THR A 27 12.90 -21.40 19.81
N PRO A 28 12.85 -21.90 18.56
CA PRO A 28 13.56 -21.27 17.45
C PRO A 28 13.07 -19.83 17.21
N ASP A 29 13.97 -18.97 16.77
CA ASP A 29 13.60 -17.60 16.39
C ASP A 29 12.56 -17.59 15.27
N ARG A 30 11.55 -16.77 15.44
CA ARG A 30 10.62 -16.43 14.35
C ARG A 30 11.28 -15.38 13.47
N THR A 31 11.40 -15.67 12.18
CA THR A 31 12.05 -14.74 11.23
C THR A 31 11.07 -13.74 10.64
N PHE A 32 9.77 -14.05 10.62
CA PHE A 32 8.74 -13.22 10.04
C PHE A 32 7.47 -13.24 10.89
N SER A 33 6.79 -12.11 10.97
CA SER A 33 5.47 -11.97 11.57
C SER A 33 4.42 -11.83 10.47
N GLU A 34 3.63 -12.86 10.25
CA GLU A 34 2.50 -12.82 9.31
C GLU A 34 1.49 -11.71 9.70
N ASN A 35 1.19 -11.58 11.00
CA ASN A 35 0.23 -10.59 11.48
C ASN A 35 0.68 -9.14 11.26
N GLU A 36 1.98 -8.86 11.40
CA GLU A 36 2.55 -7.52 11.23
C GLU A 36 3.10 -7.30 9.82
N ASN A 37 3.15 -8.34 9.00
CA ASN A 37 3.73 -8.35 7.65
C ASN A 37 5.13 -7.73 7.64
N ARG A 38 6.02 -8.19 8.56
CA ARG A 38 7.41 -7.71 8.66
C ARG A 38 8.37 -8.79 9.17
N TYR A 39 9.64 -8.61 8.82
CA TYR A 39 10.71 -9.40 9.42
C TYR A 39 10.88 -9.05 10.90
N LEU A 40 11.13 -10.09 11.69
CA LEU A 40 11.42 -9.99 13.12
C LEU A 40 12.92 -10.04 13.35
N GLN A 41 13.36 -9.37 14.42
CA GLN A 41 14.76 -9.45 14.85
C GLN A 41 15.04 -10.87 15.34
N THR A 42 16.05 -11.50 14.74
CA THR A 42 16.61 -12.77 15.20
C THR A 42 17.74 -12.55 16.20
N THR A 43 18.26 -13.61 16.79
CA THR A 43 19.34 -13.55 17.79
C THR A 43 20.47 -12.62 17.36
N PRO A 44 20.77 -11.55 18.14
CA PRO A 44 21.81 -10.59 17.80
C PRO A 44 23.21 -11.20 17.83
N GLU A 45 24.08 -10.80 16.91
CA GLU A 45 25.47 -11.21 16.91
C GLU A 45 26.30 -10.34 17.87
N LEU A 46 26.96 -10.99 18.84
CA LEU A 46 27.87 -10.32 19.78
C LEU A 46 29.22 -10.15 19.12
N THR A 47 29.52 -8.97 18.62
CA THR A 47 30.81 -8.57 18.08
C THR A 47 31.34 -7.33 18.80
N ALA A 48 32.66 -7.11 18.78
CA ALA A 48 33.26 -5.90 19.39
C ALA A 48 32.69 -4.62 18.74
N ASP A 49 32.47 -4.62 17.41
CA ASP A 49 31.89 -3.50 16.68
C ASP A 49 30.44 -3.24 17.07
N SER A 50 29.61 -4.30 17.17
CA SER A 50 28.19 -4.14 17.54
C SER A 50 28.02 -3.61 18.96
N VAL A 51 28.92 -3.96 19.88
CA VAL A 51 28.93 -3.47 21.28
C VAL A 51 29.38 -2.01 21.34
N LEU A 52 30.53 -1.69 20.69
CA LEU A 52 31.09 -0.34 20.74
C LEU A 52 30.24 0.70 20.04
N SER A 53 29.53 0.31 18.97
CA SER A 53 28.60 1.18 18.27
C SER A 53 27.24 1.33 18.96
N GLY A 54 26.96 0.56 20.02
CA GLY A 54 25.65 0.50 20.68
C GLY A 54 24.57 -0.31 19.92
N ARG A 55 24.88 -0.80 18.72
CA ARG A 55 23.97 -1.57 17.87
C ARG A 55 23.47 -2.84 18.57
N PHE A 56 24.36 -3.56 19.27
CA PHE A 56 24.01 -4.77 19.99
C PHE A 56 22.86 -4.57 20.99
N MET A 57 22.87 -3.48 21.76
CA MET A 57 21.80 -3.21 22.73
C MET A 57 20.47 -2.95 22.03
N THR A 58 20.46 -2.21 20.93
CA THR A 58 19.26 -1.97 20.14
C THR A 58 18.70 -3.27 19.53
N GLU A 59 19.59 -4.13 19.01
CA GLU A 59 19.20 -5.43 18.48
C GLU A 59 18.66 -6.36 19.58
N VAL A 60 19.23 -6.32 20.81
CA VAL A 60 18.70 -7.07 21.97
C VAL A 60 17.31 -6.57 22.38
N GLU A 61 17.07 -5.26 22.41
CA GLU A 61 15.74 -4.70 22.69
C GLU A 61 14.71 -5.15 21.64
N ASN A 62 15.07 -5.06 20.37
CA ASN A 62 14.22 -5.53 19.28
C ASN A 62 13.98 -7.04 19.37
N TYR A 63 15.02 -7.83 19.60
CA TYR A 63 14.92 -9.27 19.76
C TYR A 63 13.98 -9.68 20.90
N THR A 64 14.17 -9.10 22.07
CA THR A 64 13.30 -9.42 23.22
C THR A 64 11.86 -9.01 22.98
N SER A 65 11.63 -7.90 22.28
CA SER A 65 10.29 -7.43 21.87
C SER A 65 9.66 -8.34 20.81
N ASP A 66 10.46 -8.83 19.86
CA ASP A 66 9.97 -9.60 18.70
C ASP A 66 9.77 -11.09 19.02
N GLN A 67 10.58 -11.67 19.93
CA GLN A 67 10.57 -13.10 20.24
C GLN A 67 9.80 -13.46 21.52
N ILE A 68 9.16 -12.48 22.17
CA ILE A 68 8.35 -12.76 23.37
C ILE A 68 7.23 -13.73 23.06
N LEU A 69 7.04 -14.71 23.95
CA LEU A 69 5.94 -15.70 23.84
C LEU A 69 4.58 -15.01 23.73
N LEU A 70 3.73 -15.49 22.80
CA LEU A 70 2.39 -14.94 22.55
C LEU A 70 2.40 -13.44 22.18
N ARG A 71 3.44 -12.98 21.51
CA ARG A 71 3.63 -11.58 21.11
C ARG A 71 2.36 -10.96 20.49
N ASP A 72 1.75 -11.66 19.54
CA ASP A 72 0.56 -11.15 18.85
C ASP A 72 -0.63 -10.93 19.80
N LEU A 73 -0.77 -11.82 20.80
CA LEU A 73 -1.78 -11.68 21.85
C LEU A 73 -1.51 -10.44 22.72
N TRP A 74 -0.23 -10.21 23.10
CA TRP A 74 0.14 -9.04 23.90
C TRP A 74 -0.05 -7.73 23.12
N THR A 75 0.29 -7.74 21.84
CA THR A 75 0.08 -6.57 20.99
C THR A 75 -1.40 -6.28 20.83
N GLY A 76 -2.24 -7.27 20.56
CA GLY A 76 -3.69 -7.12 20.48
C GLY A 76 -4.31 -6.67 21.80
N ALA A 77 -3.87 -7.23 22.93
CA ALA A 77 -4.33 -6.82 24.27
C ALA A 77 -3.96 -5.35 24.57
N ARG A 78 -2.71 -4.93 24.22
CA ARG A 78 -2.28 -3.53 24.34
C ARG A 78 -3.15 -2.61 23.49
N SER A 79 -3.40 -2.96 22.24
CA SER A 79 -4.25 -2.17 21.35
C SER A 79 -5.68 -2.06 21.86
N THR A 80 -6.22 -3.16 22.38
CA THR A 80 -7.55 -3.18 23.00
C THR A 80 -7.62 -2.27 24.23
N LEU A 81 -6.58 -2.29 25.08
CA LEU A 81 -6.50 -1.39 26.23
C LEU A 81 -6.40 0.08 25.82
N GLN A 82 -5.54 0.40 24.85
CA GLN A 82 -5.39 1.76 24.34
C GLN A 82 -6.72 2.29 23.77
N ARG A 83 -7.47 1.47 23.02
CA ARG A 83 -8.81 1.82 22.54
C ARG A 83 -9.79 2.03 23.69
N ALA A 84 -9.76 1.18 24.72
CA ALA A 84 -10.60 1.32 25.90
C ALA A 84 -10.28 2.59 26.74
N GLU A 85 -9.04 3.06 26.70
CA GLU A 85 -8.61 4.34 27.27
C GLU A 85 -9.06 5.55 26.44
N GLY A 86 -9.74 5.34 25.31
CA GLY A 86 -10.25 6.39 24.43
C GLY A 86 -9.24 6.90 23.40
N ARG A 87 -8.14 6.17 23.17
CA ARG A 87 -7.23 6.52 22.08
C ARG A 87 -7.91 6.33 20.73
N GLN A 88 -7.79 7.32 19.89
CA GLN A 88 -8.35 7.35 18.53
C GLN A 88 -7.34 6.90 17.46
N ASP A 89 -6.07 6.74 17.85
CA ASP A 89 -5.03 6.20 16.95
C ASP A 89 -4.12 5.22 17.68
N ILE A 90 -3.66 4.21 16.95
CA ILE A 90 -2.71 3.19 17.40
C ILE A 90 -1.65 3.00 16.31
N SER A 91 -0.38 3.09 16.68
CA SER A 91 0.75 2.85 15.78
C SER A 91 0.65 3.62 14.44
N GLY A 92 0.23 4.89 14.49
CA GLY A 92 0.09 5.73 13.29
C GLY A 92 -1.14 5.38 12.41
N THR A 93 -2.15 4.74 12.99
CA THR A 93 -3.39 4.38 12.30
C THR A 93 -4.57 4.89 13.11
N TYR A 94 -5.42 5.71 12.51
CA TYR A 94 -6.68 6.14 13.09
C TYR A 94 -7.69 5.00 13.11
N LEU A 95 -8.42 4.91 14.22
CA LEU A 95 -9.56 4.01 14.39
C LEU A 95 -10.84 4.76 14.00
N GLY A 96 -11.20 4.69 12.75
CA GLY A 96 -12.38 5.36 12.20
C GLY A 96 -13.69 4.66 12.57
N ALA A 97 -14.78 5.29 12.19
CA ALA A 97 -16.12 4.72 12.33
C ALA A 97 -16.30 3.50 11.40
N GLU A 98 -17.26 2.66 11.71
CA GLU A 98 -17.65 1.47 10.93
C GLU A 98 -16.49 0.47 10.69
N GLY A 99 -15.52 0.41 11.62
CA GLY A 99 -14.40 -0.52 11.53
C GLY A 99 -13.34 -0.15 10.50
N ARG A 100 -13.38 1.06 9.95
CA ARG A 100 -12.41 1.57 8.98
C ARG A 100 -11.16 2.07 9.67
N TYR A 101 -10.02 1.80 9.06
CA TYR A 101 -8.72 2.29 9.49
C TYR A 101 -8.17 3.28 8.47
N PHE A 102 -7.49 4.31 8.98
CA PHE A 102 -6.87 5.33 8.13
C PHE A 102 -5.41 5.55 8.55
N ALA A 103 -4.52 5.65 7.59
CA ALA A 103 -3.15 6.08 7.88
C ALA A 103 -3.17 7.49 8.48
N LYS A 104 -2.48 7.68 9.61
CA LYS A 104 -2.36 9.00 10.25
C LYS A 104 -1.28 9.80 9.53
N VAL A 105 -1.72 10.67 8.63
CA VAL A 105 -0.86 11.63 7.93
C VAL A 105 -1.30 13.04 8.30
N THR A 106 -0.42 13.78 8.94
CA THR A 106 -0.67 15.17 9.37
C THR A 106 0.14 16.14 8.51
N ASP A 107 -0.11 17.45 8.59
CA ASP A 107 0.69 18.45 7.88
C ASP A 107 2.18 18.36 8.18
N ASP A 108 2.54 17.98 9.42
CA ASP A 108 3.93 17.80 9.85
C ASP A 108 4.59 16.54 9.25
N THR A 109 3.80 15.54 8.89
CA THR A 109 4.29 14.25 8.36
C THR A 109 4.11 14.11 6.85
N PHE A 110 3.23 14.89 6.23
CA PHE A 110 3.12 14.96 4.78
C PHE A 110 4.31 15.74 4.20
N ASN A 111 5.07 15.11 3.34
CA ASN A 111 6.30 15.70 2.81
C ASN A 111 6.01 16.70 1.69
N TRP A 112 5.53 17.90 2.04
CA TRP A 112 5.20 18.97 1.09
C TRP A 112 6.34 19.31 0.14
N SER A 113 7.59 19.41 0.65
CA SER A 113 8.76 19.72 -0.17
C SER A 113 9.03 18.67 -1.24
N ASN A 114 8.91 17.39 -0.88
CA ASN A 114 9.10 16.30 -1.84
C ASN A 114 7.92 16.18 -2.80
N TYR A 115 6.69 16.42 -2.31
CA TYR A 115 5.49 16.47 -3.13
C TYR A 115 5.62 17.48 -4.28
N GLU A 116 6.03 18.72 -3.99
CA GLU A 116 6.22 19.76 -5.00
C GLU A 116 7.36 19.42 -6.00
N LYS A 117 8.45 18.79 -5.52
CA LYS A 117 9.52 18.28 -6.40
C LYS A 117 9.02 17.20 -7.34
N ASN A 118 8.20 16.28 -6.83
CA ASN A 118 7.62 15.19 -7.60
C ASN A 118 6.63 15.71 -8.64
N LEU A 119 5.80 16.68 -8.30
CA LEU A 119 4.95 17.39 -9.28
C LEU A 119 5.77 18.01 -10.40
N THR A 120 6.85 18.71 -10.05
CA THR A 120 7.75 19.31 -11.04
C THR A 120 8.43 18.26 -11.90
N ALA A 121 8.81 17.11 -11.32
CA ALA A 121 9.41 16.03 -12.09
C ALA A 121 8.43 15.42 -13.11
N VAL A 122 7.16 15.22 -12.73
CA VAL A 122 6.11 14.74 -13.64
C VAL A 122 5.81 15.76 -14.74
N GLU A 123 5.66 17.05 -14.38
CA GLU A 123 5.44 18.14 -15.34
C GLU A 123 6.55 18.17 -16.42
N GLN A 124 7.82 18.11 -16.00
CA GLN A 124 8.98 18.10 -16.90
C GLN A 124 9.01 16.85 -17.78
N PHE A 125 8.70 15.69 -17.21
CA PHE A 125 8.65 14.43 -17.96
C PHE A 125 7.54 14.45 -19.01
N PHE A 126 6.37 14.98 -18.69
CA PHE A 126 5.28 15.13 -19.65
C PHE A 126 5.62 16.15 -20.75
N ALA A 127 6.26 17.26 -20.38
CA ALA A 127 6.73 18.25 -21.36
C ALA A 127 7.76 17.66 -22.33
N ALA A 128 8.69 16.82 -21.85
CA ALA A 128 9.68 16.12 -22.69
C ALA A 128 9.01 15.08 -23.62
N ASN A 129 7.83 14.56 -23.26
CA ASN A 129 7.07 13.58 -24.01
C ASN A 129 5.78 14.15 -24.62
N SER A 130 5.74 15.46 -24.92
CA SER A 130 4.53 16.18 -25.39
C SER A 130 3.91 15.67 -26.69
N GLY A 131 4.64 14.86 -27.48
CA GLY A 131 4.11 14.15 -28.66
C GLY A 131 3.29 12.91 -28.34
N LYS A 132 3.18 12.51 -27.06
CA LYS A 132 2.46 11.35 -26.57
C LYS A 132 1.30 11.77 -25.68
N ARG A 133 0.35 10.89 -25.47
CA ARG A 133 -0.71 11.10 -24.48
C ARG A 133 -0.16 10.78 -23.09
N CYS A 134 0.09 11.84 -22.31
CA CYS A 134 0.56 11.71 -20.94
C CYS A 134 -0.60 12.00 -19.97
N THR A 135 -0.79 11.14 -18.99
CA THR A 135 -1.82 11.29 -17.97
C THR A 135 -1.25 11.00 -16.59
N ALA A 136 -1.54 11.86 -15.62
CA ALA A 136 -1.32 11.58 -14.20
C ALA A 136 -2.65 11.21 -13.54
N LEU A 137 -2.70 10.09 -12.86
CA LEU A 137 -3.77 9.70 -11.98
C LEU A 137 -3.18 9.57 -10.58
N ILE A 138 -3.35 10.62 -9.78
CA ILE A 138 -2.93 10.59 -8.38
C ILE A 138 -4.20 10.32 -7.56
N ALA A 139 -4.31 9.08 -7.08
CA ALA A 139 -5.46 8.66 -6.30
C ALA A 139 -5.51 9.40 -4.97
N PRO A 140 -6.68 9.91 -4.54
CA PRO A 140 -6.84 10.49 -3.22
C PRO A 140 -6.60 9.44 -2.14
N SER A 141 -6.27 9.91 -0.95
CA SER A 141 -6.16 9.02 0.21
C SER A 141 -7.55 8.53 0.65
N PRO A 142 -7.64 7.37 1.34
CA PRO A 142 -8.90 6.95 1.95
C PRO A 142 -9.54 8.04 2.84
N ALA A 143 -8.74 8.78 3.59
CA ALA A 143 -9.21 9.85 4.45
C ALA A 143 -9.70 11.08 3.68
N GLY A 144 -9.16 11.34 2.51
CA GLY A 144 -9.59 12.44 1.62
C GLY A 144 -10.97 12.19 0.99
N VAL A 145 -11.35 10.93 0.78
CA VAL A 145 -12.66 10.54 0.21
C VAL A 145 -13.67 10.23 1.31
N LEU A 146 -13.25 9.55 2.38
CA LEU A 146 -14.08 9.02 3.46
C LEU A 146 -13.86 9.76 4.79
N GLY A 147 -13.59 11.07 4.71
CA GLY A 147 -13.23 11.89 5.88
C GLY A 147 -14.28 11.93 6.98
N GLU A 148 -15.56 11.68 6.67
CA GLU A 148 -16.65 11.58 7.64
C GLU A 148 -16.50 10.41 8.62
N TYR A 149 -15.76 9.37 8.23
CA TYR A 149 -15.47 8.21 9.09
C TYR A 149 -14.24 8.40 9.97
N LEU A 150 -13.47 9.49 9.78
CA LEU A 150 -12.34 9.78 10.65
C LEU A 150 -12.80 10.05 12.10
N PRO A 151 -11.96 9.76 13.10
CA PRO A 151 -12.24 10.18 14.47
C PRO A 151 -12.45 11.69 14.54
N LYS A 152 -13.38 12.11 15.41
CA LYS A 152 -13.70 13.52 15.58
C LYS A 152 -12.46 14.36 15.91
N ASN A 153 -12.23 15.43 15.13
CA ASN A 153 -11.07 16.30 15.23
C ASN A 153 -9.72 15.59 15.00
N ALA A 154 -9.69 14.47 14.28
CA ALA A 154 -8.44 13.84 13.89
C ALA A 154 -7.61 14.82 13.02
N PRO A 155 -6.36 15.18 13.41
CA PRO A 155 -5.51 15.99 12.56
C PRO A 155 -5.20 15.27 11.27
N TYR A 156 -5.35 15.97 10.15
CA TYR A 156 -5.04 15.45 8.82
C TYR A 156 -4.41 16.56 7.98
N TYR A 157 -3.55 16.20 7.02
CA TYR A 157 -2.96 17.20 6.12
C TYR A 157 -4.01 17.81 5.19
N ASP A 158 -3.70 18.98 4.64
CA ASP A 158 -4.60 19.67 3.70
C ASP A 158 -4.53 19.00 2.31
N GLU A 159 -5.30 17.92 2.13
CA GLU A 159 -5.39 17.21 0.85
C GLU A 159 -6.02 18.07 -0.25
N GLY A 160 -6.91 19.00 0.11
CA GLY A 160 -7.49 19.95 -0.84
C GLY A 160 -6.43 20.84 -1.46
N LYS A 161 -5.47 21.34 -0.66
CA LYS A 161 -4.30 22.07 -1.14
C LYS A 161 -3.45 21.20 -2.07
N ALA A 162 -3.21 19.94 -1.72
CA ALA A 162 -2.42 19.06 -2.56
C ALA A 162 -3.07 18.84 -3.94
N PHE A 163 -4.38 18.63 -4.00
CA PHE A 163 -5.12 18.50 -5.27
C PHE A 163 -5.18 19.80 -6.07
N SER A 164 -5.24 20.96 -5.40
CA SER A 164 -5.15 22.25 -6.09
C SER A 164 -3.81 22.40 -6.81
N LEU A 165 -2.70 22.04 -6.15
CA LEU A 165 -1.37 22.04 -6.76
C LEU A 165 -1.25 21.07 -7.94
N LEU A 166 -1.87 19.86 -7.87
CA LEU A 166 -1.96 18.92 -8.99
C LEU A 166 -2.65 19.56 -10.20
N THR A 167 -3.82 20.15 -9.98
CA THR A 167 -4.61 20.80 -11.03
C THR A 167 -3.86 21.96 -11.65
N ASP A 168 -3.22 22.81 -10.82
CA ASP A 168 -2.47 23.98 -11.27
C ASP A 168 -1.24 23.61 -12.12
N LYS A 169 -0.54 22.53 -11.72
CA LYS A 169 0.69 22.08 -12.36
C LYS A 169 0.46 21.24 -13.62
N LEU A 170 -0.46 20.28 -13.55
CA LEU A 170 -0.66 19.26 -14.58
C LEU A 170 -1.84 19.56 -15.50
N GLY A 171 -2.78 20.41 -15.08
CA GLY A 171 -3.91 20.86 -15.91
C GLY A 171 -4.68 19.72 -16.55
N GLY A 172 -4.86 19.76 -17.86
CA GLY A 172 -5.61 18.76 -18.63
C GLY A 172 -4.96 17.37 -18.71
N THR A 173 -3.74 17.20 -18.19
CA THR A 173 -3.08 15.87 -18.09
C THR A 173 -3.36 15.17 -16.76
N PHE A 174 -4.08 15.82 -15.84
CA PHE A 174 -4.47 15.26 -14.56
C PHE A 174 -5.88 14.69 -14.60
N ALA A 175 -6.05 13.41 -14.26
CA ALA A 175 -7.33 12.73 -14.10
C ALA A 175 -7.73 12.73 -12.62
N ASP A 176 -8.66 13.60 -12.22
CA ASP A 176 -9.14 13.73 -10.85
C ASP A 176 -10.25 12.71 -10.56
N THR A 177 -9.97 11.76 -9.68
CA THR A 177 -10.86 10.65 -9.35
C THR A 177 -11.69 10.87 -8.09
N ARG A 178 -11.52 12.01 -7.38
CA ARG A 178 -12.15 12.24 -6.06
C ARG A 178 -13.66 12.09 -6.08
N THR A 179 -14.33 12.75 -7.02
CA THR A 179 -15.79 12.71 -7.13
C THR A 179 -16.29 11.30 -7.45
N ALA A 180 -15.65 10.62 -8.41
CA ALA A 180 -16.05 9.28 -8.82
C ALA A 180 -15.86 8.25 -7.71
N LEU A 181 -14.76 8.35 -6.95
CA LEU A 181 -14.53 7.46 -5.80
C LEU A 181 -15.53 7.71 -4.66
N ALA A 182 -15.95 8.97 -4.43
CA ALA A 182 -16.95 9.29 -3.42
C ALA A 182 -18.36 8.72 -3.74
N GLU A 183 -18.63 8.33 -4.99
CA GLU A 183 -19.88 7.71 -5.42
C GLU A 183 -19.88 6.18 -5.29
N VAL A 184 -18.72 5.57 -5.00
CA VAL A 184 -18.59 4.12 -4.77
C VAL A 184 -18.89 3.81 -3.30
N GLU A 185 -19.68 2.77 -3.02
CA GLU A 185 -20.11 2.41 -1.65
C GLU A 185 -18.89 2.10 -0.75
N ASP A 186 -17.97 1.28 -1.22
CA ASP A 186 -16.71 0.95 -0.53
C ASP A 186 -15.52 1.16 -1.48
N PRO A 187 -15.07 2.42 -1.68
CA PRO A 187 -14.00 2.70 -2.63
C PRO A 187 -12.62 2.23 -2.13
N TYR A 188 -12.48 2.03 -0.82
CA TYR A 188 -11.24 1.57 -0.16
C TYR A 188 -11.54 0.43 0.80
N TYR A 189 -10.55 -0.46 1.00
CA TYR A 189 -10.63 -1.48 2.04
C TYR A 189 -10.72 -0.84 3.43
N HIS A 190 -11.40 -1.50 4.36
CA HIS A 190 -11.53 -1.03 5.74
C HIS A 190 -10.23 -1.19 6.53
N THR A 191 -9.48 -2.25 6.25
CA THR A 191 -8.30 -2.65 7.04
C THR A 191 -6.98 -2.48 6.28
N ASP A 192 -7.04 -1.98 5.04
CA ASP A 192 -5.90 -1.71 4.19
C ASP A 192 -5.94 -0.27 3.63
N HIS A 193 -4.81 0.20 3.12
CA HIS A 193 -4.70 1.55 2.55
C HIS A 193 -5.06 1.63 1.07
N HIS A 194 -5.19 0.51 0.38
CA HIS A 194 -5.51 0.48 -1.04
C HIS A 194 -7.00 0.69 -1.30
N TRP A 195 -7.30 1.15 -2.50
CA TRP A 195 -8.67 1.09 -3.03
C TRP A 195 -9.12 -0.37 -3.23
N THR A 196 -10.43 -0.57 -3.24
CA THR A 196 -11.04 -1.83 -3.68
C THR A 196 -10.99 -1.94 -5.20
N THR A 197 -11.30 -3.11 -5.72
CA THR A 197 -11.40 -3.31 -7.18
C THR A 197 -12.52 -2.47 -7.79
N ALA A 198 -13.61 -2.25 -7.05
CA ALA A 198 -14.68 -1.34 -7.48
C ALA A 198 -14.19 0.12 -7.51
N GLY A 199 -13.43 0.55 -6.50
CA GLY A 199 -12.79 1.87 -6.50
C GLY A 199 -11.82 2.04 -7.68
N ALA A 200 -10.98 1.04 -7.94
CA ALA A 200 -10.06 1.05 -9.07
C ALA A 200 -10.78 1.08 -10.43
N GLN A 201 -11.91 0.37 -10.58
CA GLN A 201 -12.73 0.44 -11.79
C GLN A 201 -13.37 1.81 -11.99
N SER A 202 -13.86 2.43 -10.91
CA SER A 202 -14.38 3.81 -10.99
C SER A 202 -13.30 4.79 -11.42
N ALA A 203 -12.09 4.67 -10.88
CA ALA A 203 -10.94 5.46 -11.32
C ALA A 203 -10.54 5.20 -12.78
N TYR A 204 -10.67 3.94 -13.27
CA TYR A 204 -10.46 3.60 -14.68
C TYR A 204 -11.46 4.32 -15.59
N HIS A 205 -12.72 4.43 -15.22
CA HIS A 205 -13.72 5.18 -16.00
C HIS A 205 -13.32 6.67 -16.15
N VAL A 206 -12.83 7.28 -15.07
CA VAL A 206 -12.33 8.67 -15.11
C VAL A 206 -11.12 8.79 -16.04
N TRP A 207 -10.15 7.86 -15.92
CA TRP A 207 -8.97 7.84 -16.79
C TRP A 207 -9.36 7.65 -18.27
N ALA A 208 -10.27 6.72 -18.56
CA ALA A 208 -10.75 6.47 -19.91
C ALA A 208 -11.41 7.71 -20.54
N ALA A 209 -12.26 8.40 -19.77
CA ALA A 209 -12.89 9.66 -20.20
C ALA A 209 -11.83 10.76 -20.46
N ALA A 210 -10.84 10.92 -19.57
CA ALA A 210 -9.78 11.91 -19.69
C ALA A 210 -8.86 11.65 -20.89
N THR A 211 -8.68 10.40 -21.28
CA THR A 211 -7.78 9.98 -22.37
C THR A 211 -8.52 9.70 -23.69
N GLY A 212 -9.86 9.74 -23.70
CA GLY A 212 -10.67 9.47 -24.87
C GLY A 212 -10.78 7.99 -25.24
N HIS A 213 -10.49 7.09 -24.29
CA HIS A 213 -10.79 5.66 -24.44
C HIS A 213 -12.27 5.38 -24.17
N ALA A 214 -12.80 4.36 -24.80
CA ALA A 214 -14.14 3.86 -24.48
C ALA A 214 -14.06 3.06 -23.17
N ALA A 215 -14.61 3.61 -22.09
CA ALA A 215 -14.66 2.88 -20.83
C ALA A 215 -15.49 1.60 -20.99
N ARG A 216 -15.03 0.53 -20.33
CA ARG A 216 -15.71 -0.76 -20.27
C ARG A 216 -16.14 -1.05 -18.84
N ASP A 217 -17.32 -1.60 -18.68
CA ASP A 217 -17.77 -2.14 -17.40
C ASP A 217 -17.34 -3.60 -17.30
N TYR A 218 -16.54 -3.90 -16.32
CA TYR A 218 -16.09 -5.26 -16.04
C TYR A 218 -16.89 -5.86 -14.88
N ALA A 219 -17.33 -7.11 -15.06
CA ALA A 219 -17.92 -7.87 -13.97
C ALA A 219 -16.85 -8.22 -12.95
N LEU A 220 -17.10 -7.91 -11.69
CA LEU A 220 -16.21 -8.26 -10.59
C LEU A 220 -16.66 -9.56 -9.94
N MET A 221 -15.69 -10.39 -9.55
CA MET A 221 -15.89 -11.65 -8.87
C MET A 221 -15.12 -11.66 -7.56
N GLN A 222 -15.76 -12.08 -6.48
CA GLN A 222 -15.12 -12.18 -5.19
C GLN A 222 -14.10 -13.32 -5.18
N ALA A 223 -12.85 -13.00 -4.84
CA ALA A 223 -11.78 -13.98 -4.66
C ALA A 223 -11.72 -14.49 -3.21
N THR A 224 -12.00 -13.61 -2.23
CA THR A 224 -11.98 -13.94 -0.79
C THR A 224 -12.77 -12.90 0.00
N ASP A 225 -13.23 -13.27 1.20
CA ASP A 225 -13.86 -12.40 2.20
C ASP A 225 -13.07 -12.36 3.52
N SER A 226 -11.81 -12.77 3.49
CA SER A 226 -10.98 -12.98 4.69
C SER A 226 -9.68 -12.16 4.67
N PHE A 227 -9.71 -10.96 4.06
CA PHE A 227 -8.55 -10.07 4.00
C PHE A 227 -8.50 -9.16 5.23
N ARG A 228 -7.31 -9.02 5.80
CA ARG A 228 -6.94 -8.00 6.77
C ARG A 228 -5.59 -7.42 6.38
N GLY A 229 -5.61 -6.18 5.93
CA GLY A 229 -4.47 -5.54 5.27
C GLY A 229 -3.44 -4.90 6.19
N THR A 230 -2.68 -3.98 5.62
CA THR A 230 -1.51 -3.35 6.24
C THR A 230 -1.87 -2.44 7.41
N LEU A 231 -3.04 -1.80 7.40
CA LEU A 231 -3.48 -0.96 8.52
C LEU A 231 -3.88 -1.83 9.71
N TYR A 232 -4.57 -2.96 9.49
CA TYR A 232 -4.79 -3.95 10.53
C TYR A 232 -3.48 -4.43 11.14
N SER A 233 -2.44 -4.66 10.34
CA SER A 233 -1.13 -5.13 10.82
C SER A 233 -0.47 -4.18 11.82
N LYS A 234 -0.83 -2.89 11.79
CA LYS A 234 -0.34 -1.87 12.73
C LYS A 234 -1.13 -1.84 14.03
N VAL A 235 -2.42 -2.16 13.99
CA VAL A 235 -3.30 -2.04 15.16
C VAL A 235 -3.54 -3.38 15.86
N LEU A 236 -3.64 -4.49 15.15
CA LEU A 236 -3.86 -5.85 15.64
C LEU A 236 -5.06 -5.97 16.61
N LEU A 237 -6.12 -5.23 16.37
CA LEU A 237 -7.34 -5.34 17.17
C LEU A 237 -8.07 -6.66 16.82
N PRO A 238 -8.37 -7.54 17.81
CA PRO A 238 -8.94 -8.86 17.54
C PRO A 238 -10.30 -8.85 16.84
N ASP A 239 -11.09 -7.80 17.09
CA ASP A 239 -12.44 -7.60 16.56
C ASP A 239 -12.47 -6.76 15.26
N SER A 240 -11.33 -6.55 14.61
CA SER A 240 -11.29 -5.91 13.30
C SER A 240 -12.10 -6.67 12.26
N ALA A 241 -12.78 -5.92 11.38
CA ALA A 241 -13.50 -6.51 10.25
C ALA A 241 -12.55 -7.27 9.30
N TYR A 242 -13.13 -8.08 8.45
CA TYR A 242 -12.47 -8.62 7.27
C TYR A 242 -13.00 -7.89 6.05
N ASP A 243 -12.13 -7.65 5.10
CA ASP A 243 -12.45 -7.11 3.78
C ASP A 243 -12.67 -8.24 2.78
N ALA A 244 -13.56 -8.01 1.82
CA ALA A 244 -13.65 -8.82 0.61
C ALA A 244 -12.67 -8.28 -0.44
N VAL A 245 -11.97 -9.19 -1.14
CA VAL A 245 -11.14 -8.84 -2.30
C VAL A 245 -11.82 -9.39 -3.54
N ASP A 246 -12.22 -8.49 -4.42
CA ASP A 246 -12.77 -8.82 -5.73
C ASP A 246 -11.70 -8.67 -6.81
N TYR A 247 -11.89 -9.34 -7.94
CA TYR A 247 -11.04 -9.22 -9.11
C TYR A 247 -11.87 -9.26 -10.39
N CYS A 248 -11.29 -8.84 -11.50
CA CYS A 248 -11.91 -8.91 -12.82
C CYS A 248 -11.42 -10.19 -13.52
N PRO A 249 -12.27 -11.23 -13.70
CA PRO A 249 -11.86 -12.45 -14.38
C PRO A 249 -11.71 -12.26 -15.90
N ASP A 250 -12.45 -11.31 -16.49
CA ASP A 250 -12.53 -11.10 -17.94
C ASP A 250 -11.44 -10.13 -18.42
N ILE A 251 -10.18 -10.41 -18.07
CA ILE A 251 -9.02 -9.67 -18.57
C ILE A 251 -8.33 -10.47 -19.68
N SER A 252 -7.73 -9.73 -20.62
CA SER A 252 -7.05 -10.34 -21.77
C SER A 252 -5.55 -10.30 -21.53
N ILE A 253 -4.97 -11.39 -21.00
CA ILE A 253 -3.53 -11.56 -20.79
C ILE A 253 -3.03 -12.77 -21.56
N VAL A 254 -1.93 -12.57 -22.30
CA VAL A 254 -1.16 -13.64 -22.97
C VAL A 254 0.04 -14.02 -22.11
N SER A 255 0.80 -13.04 -21.64
CA SER A 255 1.93 -13.26 -20.71
C SER A 255 2.25 -12.00 -19.91
N ALA A 256 2.90 -12.19 -18.77
CA ALA A 256 3.48 -11.13 -17.94
C ALA A 256 4.92 -11.50 -17.59
N ASP A 257 5.89 -10.68 -17.99
CA ASP A 257 7.28 -10.79 -17.53
C ASP A 257 7.46 -9.85 -16.33
N CYS A 258 7.67 -10.42 -15.15
CA CYS A 258 7.89 -9.69 -13.90
C CYS A 258 9.36 -9.87 -13.48
N ASP A 259 10.21 -8.87 -13.72
CA ASP A 259 11.66 -8.90 -13.46
C ASP A 259 12.37 -10.14 -14.00
N GLY A 260 12.01 -10.59 -15.23
CA GLY A 260 12.58 -11.76 -15.90
C GLY A 260 11.89 -13.09 -15.53
N THR A 261 10.80 -13.06 -14.78
CA THR A 261 9.97 -14.24 -14.49
C THR A 261 8.68 -14.17 -15.29
N GLU A 262 8.52 -15.09 -16.24
CA GLU A 262 7.28 -15.19 -17.03
C GLU A 262 6.14 -15.81 -16.24
N ARG A 263 4.93 -15.27 -16.46
CA ARG A 263 3.66 -15.72 -15.93
C ARG A 263 2.60 -15.68 -17.02
N ASP A 264 1.59 -16.51 -16.90
CA ASP A 264 0.42 -16.58 -17.79
C ASP A 264 -0.80 -15.82 -17.24
N SER A 265 -0.66 -15.19 -16.07
CA SER A 265 -1.73 -14.44 -15.38
C SER A 265 -1.18 -13.23 -14.65
N LEU A 266 -2.01 -12.17 -14.55
CA LEU A 266 -1.79 -11.05 -13.63
C LEU A 266 -2.19 -11.38 -12.19
N TYR A 267 -2.98 -12.42 -11.98
CA TYR A 267 -3.48 -12.81 -10.68
C TYR A 267 -2.65 -13.96 -10.10
N ASP A 268 -2.13 -13.77 -8.89
CA ASP A 268 -1.50 -14.81 -8.09
C ASP A 268 -2.52 -15.38 -7.10
N MET A 269 -3.25 -16.42 -7.52
CA MET A 269 -4.25 -17.06 -6.66
C MET A 269 -3.63 -17.69 -5.40
N ALA A 270 -2.33 -18.01 -5.38
CA ALA A 270 -1.66 -18.52 -4.19
C ALA A 270 -1.51 -17.43 -3.09
N ALA A 271 -1.59 -16.16 -3.45
CA ALA A 271 -1.62 -15.07 -2.47
C ALA A 271 -2.85 -15.10 -1.56
N LEU A 272 -3.94 -15.73 -2.00
CA LEU A 272 -5.16 -15.87 -1.18
C LEU A 272 -4.96 -16.77 0.05
N GLU A 273 -3.95 -17.62 0.05
CA GLU A 273 -3.55 -18.43 1.20
C GLU A 273 -2.60 -17.69 2.16
N LYS A 274 -2.05 -16.55 1.72
CA LYS A 274 -1.18 -15.70 2.54
C LYS A 274 -1.99 -14.67 3.31
N LYS A 275 -1.33 -13.95 4.21
CA LYS A 275 -1.94 -12.82 4.92
C LYS A 275 -2.18 -11.64 3.98
N ASP A 276 -1.18 -11.26 3.19
CA ASP A 276 -1.29 -10.17 2.23
C ASP A 276 -1.99 -10.66 0.95
N LYS A 277 -3.32 -10.62 0.99
CA LYS A 277 -4.15 -11.07 -0.14
C LYS A 277 -4.21 -10.03 -1.26
N TYR A 278 -3.74 -8.80 -1.02
CA TYR A 278 -3.59 -7.80 -2.08
C TYR A 278 -2.50 -8.21 -3.10
N GLU A 279 -1.56 -9.09 -2.71
CA GLU A 279 -0.64 -9.73 -3.66
C GLU A 279 -1.35 -10.57 -4.74
N LEU A 280 -2.67 -10.82 -4.63
CA LEU A 280 -3.47 -11.36 -5.73
C LEU A 280 -3.20 -10.56 -7.02
N PHE A 281 -3.11 -9.24 -6.92
CA PHE A 281 -2.83 -8.36 -8.04
C PHE A 281 -1.33 -8.33 -8.32
N LEU A 282 -0.92 -8.87 -9.45
CA LEU A 282 0.46 -8.94 -9.96
C LEU A 282 1.40 -9.93 -9.20
N GLY A 283 1.01 -10.43 -8.02
CA GLY A 283 1.82 -11.38 -7.24
C GLY A 283 2.96 -10.75 -6.45
N GLY A 284 2.93 -9.42 -6.25
CA GLY A 284 3.92 -8.71 -5.46
C GLY A 284 4.44 -7.42 -6.11
N THR A 285 5.62 -6.98 -5.66
CA THR A 285 6.26 -5.75 -6.12
C THR A 285 7.45 -6.09 -7.02
N TYR A 286 7.48 -5.50 -8.21
CA TYR A 286 8.53 -5.69 -9.22
C TYR A 286 9.08 -4.33 -9.64
N ALA A 287 10.37 -4.30 -9.99
CA ALA A 287 11.01 -3.12 -10.55
C ALA A 287 10.41 -2.78 -11.93
N LYS A 288 10.16 -3.83 -12.73
CA LYS A 288 9.50 -3.73 -14.03
C LYS A 288 8.65 -4.97 -14.30
N ALA A 289 7.43 -4.75 -14.79
CA ALA A 289 6.60 -5.81 -15.36
C ALA A 289 6.19 -5.42 -16.78
N VAL A 290 6.30 -6.36 -17.72
CA VAL A 290 5.88 -6.17 -19.11
C VAL A 290 4.75 -7.15 -19.40
N LEU A 291 3.57 -6.61 -19.65
CA LEU A 291 2.37 -7.39 -19.93
C LEU A 291 2.13 -7.43 -21.44
N ARG A 292 1.86 -8.60 -21.96
CA ARG A 292 1.32 -8.81 -23.30
C ARG A 292 -0.12 -9.23 -23.17
N THR A 293 -1.00 -8.46 -23.79
CA THR A 293 -2.45 -8.70 -23.73
C THR A 293 -2.90 -9.42 -24.99
N GLY A 294 -4.15 -9.90 -25.01
CA GLY A 294 -4.79 -10.41 -26.22
C GLY A 294 -5.36 -9.32 -27.15
N THR A 295 -5.10 -8.05 -26.84
CA THR A 295 -5.50 -6.93 -27.69
C THR A 295 -4.48 -6.73 -28.79
N GLU A 296 -4.87 -6.89 -30.06
CA GLU A 296 -4.00 -6.78 -31.22
C GLU A 296 -4.17 -5.41 -31.90
N ASN A 297 -3.66 -4.34 -31.27
CA ASN A 297 -3.79 -2.97 -31.81
C ASN A 297 -2.47 -2.24 -31.97
N GLY A 298 -1.35 -2.89 -31.68
CA GLY A 298 0.00 -2.33 -31.75
C GLY A 298 0.29 -1.24 -30.73
N LYS A 299 -0.63 -0.92 -29.80
CA LYS A 299 -0.45 0.17 -28.83
C LYS A 299 0.30 -0.30 -27.58
N HIS A 300 1.18 0.57 -27.12
CA HIS A 300 2.00 0.36 -25.94
C HIS A 300 1.76 1.46 -24.91
N LEU A 301 1.45 1.07 -23.66
CA LEU A 301 1.34 1.95 -22.50
C LEU A 301 2.55 1.81 -21.58
N LEU A 302 3.15 2.92 -21.17
CA LEU A 302 4.07 2.97 -20.03
C LEU A 302 3.30 3.42 -18.78
N VAL A 303 3.35 2.62 -17.71
CA VAL A 303 2.80 2.95 -16.40
C VAL A 303 3.92 3.12 -15.39
N VAL A 304 4.14 4.34 -14.93
CA VAL A 304 5.02 4.63 -13.78
C VAL A 304 4.17 4.66 -12.53
N LYS A 305 4.49 3.83 -11.52
CA LYS A 305 3.49 3.44 -10.56
C LYS A 305 3.99 3.21 -9.13
N ASP A 306 3.04 3.22 -8.21
CA ASP A 306 3.10 2.51 -6.92
C ASP A 306 2.18 1.27 -6.92
N SER A 307 1.91 0.69 -5.74
CA SER A 307 1.09 -0.51 -5.60
C SER A 307 -0.39 -0.33 -5.97
N PHE A 308 -0.91 0.89 -6.01
CA PHE A 308 -2.30 1.15 -6.42
C PHE A 308 -2.57 0.72 -7.86
N ALA A 309 -1.57 0.85 -8.73
CA ALA A 309 -1.70 0.42 -10.12
C ALA A 309 -1.91 -1.10 -10.29
N ASN A 310 -1.50 -1.93 -9.31
CA ASN A 310 -1.62 -3.38 -9.45
C ASN A 310 -3.08 -3.83 -9.62
N CYS A 311 -4.01 -3.21 -8.87
CA CYS A 311 -5.45 -3.47 -8.99
C CYS A 311 -6.10 -2.73 -10.16
N PHE A 312 -5.49 -1.66 -10.66
CA PHE A 312 -6.02 -0.82 -11.74
C PHE A 312 -5.67 -1.35 -13.14
N VAL A 313 -4.43 -1.82 -13.33
CA VAL A 313 -3.90 -2.24 -14.63
C VAL A 313 -4.72 -3.35 -15.31
N PRO A 314 -5.34 -4.31 -14.60
CA PRO A 314 -6.24 -5.27 -15.21
C PRO A 314 -7.29 -4.65 -16.15
N PHE A 315 -7.85 -3.49 -15.81
CA PHE A 315 -8.85 -2.81 -16.62
C PHE A 315 -8.29 -2.23 -17.92
N LEU A 316 -6.98 -2.00 -18.03
CA LEU A 316 -6.30 -1.47 -19.21
C LEU A 316 -5.99 -2.54 -20.27
N THR A 317 -6.13 -3.82 -19.94
CA THR A 317 -5.72 -4.94 -20.81
C THR A 317 -6.52 -5.02 -22.10
N GLY A 318 -7.69 -4.43 -22.12
CA GLY A 318 -8.52 -4.30 -23.34
C GLY A 318 -8.17 -3.11 -24.23
N ASP A 319 -7.31 -2.18 -23.77
CA ASP A 319 -7.00 -0.94 -24.48
C ASP A 319 -5.60 -0.95 -25.13
N TYR A 320 -4.68 -1.78 -24.63
CA TYR A 320 -3.29 -1.86 -25.08
C TYR A 320 -2.83 -3.29 -25.34
N GLU A 321 -2.03 -3.48 -26.38
CA GLU A 321 -1.37 -4.76 -26.70
C GLU A 321 -0.20 -5.03 -25.74
N THR A 322 0.55 -3.97 -25.37
CA THR A 322 1.65 -4.07 -24.42
C THR A 322 1.48 -3.02 -23.32
N ILE A 323 1.66 -3.44 -22.07
CA ILE A 323 1.69 -2.52 -20.92
C ILE A 323 3.01 -2.76 -20.17
N THR A 324 3.86 -1.74 -20.09
CA THR A 324 5.07 -1.76 -19.28
C THR A 324 4.82 -1.01 -18.00
N MET A 325 4.90 -1.68 -16.86
CA MET A 325 4.77 -1.13 -15.51
C MET A 325 6.14 -0.94 -14.91
N VAL A 326 6.41 0.21 -14.29
CA VAL A 326 7.68 0.53 -13.65
C VAL A 326 7.46 1.14 -12.26
N ASP A 327 8.08 0.53 -11.26
CA ASP A 327 8.14 1.08 -9.90
C ASP A 327 9.53 1.72 -9.68
N LEU A 328 9.56 3.04 -9.60
CA LEU A 328 10.81 3.82 -9.52
C LEU A 328 11.62 3.53 -8.25
N ARG A 329 10.99 3.01 -7.20
CA ARG A 329 11.67 2.63 -5.95
C ARG A 329 12.68 1.51 -6.18
N TYR A 330 12.39 0.62 -7.11
CA TYR A 330 13.18 -0.59 -7.40
C TYR A 330 13.84 -0.56 -8.78
N CYS A 331 13.25 0.17 -9.75
CA CYS A 331 13.78 0.26 -11.11
C CYS A 331 15.09 1.05 -11.14
N ARG A 332 16.09 0.49 -11.83
CA ARG A 332 17.41 1.10 -12.07
C ARG A 332 17.62 1.48 -13.54
N GLU A 333 16.69 1.11 -14.41
CA GLU A 333 16.74 1.47 -15.82
C GLU A 333 16.41 2.96 -16.02
N LYS A 334 16.92 3.55 -17.10
CA LYS A 334 16.48 4.87 -17.55
C LYS A 334 15.04 4.79 -18.06
N ILE A 335 14.23 5.76 -17.68
CA ILE A 335 12.79 5.75 -18.02
C ILE A 335 12.54 6.27 -19.43
N GLN A 336 13.35 7.22 -19.92
CA GLN A 336 13.14 7.81 -21.24
C GLN A 336 13.11 6.79 -22.39
N PRO A 337 13.98 5.76 -22.47
CA PRO A 337 13.86 4.73 -23.52
C PRO A 337 12.56 3.93 -23.47
N LEU A 338 12.00 3.70 -22.28
CA LEU A 338 10.70 3.07 -22.10
C LEU A 338 9.57 4.00 -22.56
N ALA A 339 9.68 5.27 -22.23
CA ALA A 339 8.75 6.29 -22.70
C ALA A 339 8.79 6.44 -24.22
N ASP A 340 9.99 6.41 -24.84
CA ASP A 340 10.14 6.52 -26.30
C ASP A 340 9.43 5.38 -27.02
N ALA A 341 9.46 4.18 -26.46
CA ALA A 341 8.80 2.97 -27.01
C ALA A 341 7.28 2.95 -26.82
N ALA A 342 6.73 3.72 -25.89
CA ALA A 342 5.31 3.76 -25.60
C ALA A 342 4.54 4.77 -26.47
N ASP A 343 3.28 4.52 -26.74
CA ASP A 343 2.36 5.48 -27.36
C ASP A 343 1.77 6.44 -26.32
N ASP A 344 1.40 5.88 -25.16
CA ASP A 344 0.77 6.60 -24.07
C ASP A 344 1.57 6.39 -22.77
N ILE A 345 1.50 7.37 -21.85
CA ILE A 345 2.19 7.36 -20.55
C ILE A 345 1.18 7.63 -19.46
N LEU A 346 1.16 6.77 -18.43
CA LEU A 346 0.37 6.93 -17.21
C LEU A 346 1.31 7.00 -16.00
N VAL A 347 1.21 8.06 -15.20
CA VAL A 347 1.80 8.14 -13.85
C VAL A 347 0.68 7.89 -12.85
N LEU A 348 0.70 6.75 -12.14
CA LEU A 348 -0.33 6.34 -11.21
C LEU A 348 0.25 6.10 -9.82
N TYR A 349 -0.14 6.92 -8.87
CA TYR A 349 0.26 6.85 -7.46
C TYR A 349 -0.91 7.18 -6.53
N GLU A 350 -0.86 6.66 -5.32
CA GLU A 350 -1.64 7.24 -4.22
C GLU A 350 -0.93 8.52 -3.71
N ILE A 351 -1.69 9.52 -3.28
CA ILE A 351 -1.16 10.87 -3.01
C ILE A 351 -0.12 10.92 -1.88
N THR A 352 -0.27 10.12 -0.83
CA THR A 352 0.70 10.11 0.28
C THR A 352 1.97 9.35 -0.11
N ASN A 353 1.83 8.28 -0.92
CA ASN A 353 2.95 7.57 -1.53
C ASN A 353 3.69 8.47 -2.52
N PHE A 354 2.96 9.23 -3.33
CA PHE A 354 3.53 10.22 -4.25
C PHE A 354 4.34 11.27 -3.51
N ALA A 355 3.85 11.76 -2.37
CA ALA A 355 4.58 12.72 -1.53
C ALA A 355 5.81 12.10 -0.84
N ALA A 356 5.75 10.80 -0.50
CA ALA A 356 6.84 10.12 0.21
C ALA A 356 7.94 9.59 -0.72
N ASP A 357 7.62 9.22 -1.96
CA ASP A 357 8.58 8.62 -2.89
C ASP A 357 9.65 9.64 -3.34
N SER A 358 10.89 9.40 -2.97
CA SER A 358 12.04 10.24 -3.32
C SER A 358 12.66 9.88 -4.68
N ASN A 359 12.02 9.00 -5.48
CA ASN A 359 12.61 8.48 -6.72
C ASN A 359 12.04 9.11 -8.01
N LEU A 360 10.99 9.94 -7.94
CA LEU A 360 10.37 10.49 -9.14
C LEU A 360 11.32 11.39 -9.98
N PHE A 361 12.42 11.88 -9.39
CA PHE A 361 13.47 12.55 -10.16
C PHE A 361 14.07 11.67 -11.27
N LYS A 362 13.99 10.32 -11.12
CA LYS A 362 14.47 9.36 -12.13
C LYS A 362 13.74 9.47 -13.47
N LEU A 363 12.53 10.04 -13.50
CA LEU A 363 11.77 10.32 -14.72
C LEU A 363 12.57 11.18 -15.70
N ASN A 364 13.42 12.08 -15.20
CA ASN A 364 14.16 13.06 -15.98
C ASN A 364 15.67 12.77 -16.08
N LEU A 365 16.11 11.57 -15.70
CA LEU A 365 17.49 11.13 -15.89
C LEU A 365 17.73 10.76 -17.35
N GLN A 366 18.67 11.47 -17.98
CA GLN A 366 19.11 11.23 -19.36
C GLN A 366 20.09 10.05 -19.48
#